data_74ea20dd4a3d28f70a029206b6551e76
#
_entry.id   74ea20dd4a3d28f70a029206b6551e76
#
_cell.length_a   1.000
_cell.length_b   1.000
_cell.length_c   1.000
_cell.angle_alpha   90.00
_cell.angle_beta   90.00
_cell.angle_gamma   90.00
#
_symmetry.space_group_name_H-M   'P 1'
#
loop_
_entity.id
_entity.type
_entity.pdbx_description
1 polymer ?
#
loop_
_entity_poly.entity_id
_entity_poly.type
_entity_poly.pdbx_seq_one_letter_code
_entity_poly.pdbx_strand_id
1 'polypeptide(L)'
;MAVGMAMGQAHLATVFNKPGYDLFDHYVYALAGDGCMMEGISSEALSLAGTLKLEKLIILYDSNNISIEGNTNITFTENVSDRVKAFGFETLTVEDGDNLDEVLAALEKAKTIKGKPKFIEIKTTIGKDSPNEGSESTHGAPLGADNIKALKEKLGLPQEEFYVPEDVYDYLALHKNV
;
A
#
# COMPACT_ATOMS: atom_id res chain seq x y z
N MET A 1 7.17 -9.56 7.48
CA MET A 1 6.06 -9.62 8.49
C MET A 1 4.74 -9.98 7.82
N ALA A 2 4.22 -9.23 6.84
CA ALA A 2 2.89 -9.48 6.22
C ALA A 2 2.72 -10.91 5.68
N VAL A 3 3.74 -11.47 5.01
CA VAL A 3 3.70 -12.87 4.54
C VAL A 3 3.50 -13.84 5.70
N GLY A 4 4.19 -13.65 6.83
CA GLY A 4 3.99 -14.47 8.03
C GLY A 4 2.58 -14.31 8.62
N MET A 5 2.00 -13.11 8.61
CA MET A 5 0.61 -12.89 9.03
C MET A 5 -0.38 -13.61 8.10
N ALA A 6 -0.16 -13.57 6.79
CA ALA A 6 -0.99 -14.28 5.82
C ALA A 6 -0.86 -15.81 5.96
N MET A 7 0.33 -16.32 6.28
CA MET A 7 0.52 -17.74 6.62
C MET A 7 -0.27 -18.12 7.89
N GLY A 8 -0.21 -17.27 8.91
CA GLY A 8 -0.98 -17.45 10.15
C GLY A 8 -2.48 -17.46 9.88
N GLN A 9 -3.00 -16.52 9.08
CA GLN A 9 -4.39 -16.48 8.67
C GLN A 9 -4.81 -17.79 7.96
N ALA A 10 -4.03 -18.23 6.96
CA ALA A 10 -4.33 -19.46 6.22
C ALA A 10 -4.32 -20.70 7.10
N HIS A 11 -3.35 -20.78 8.03
CA HIS A 11 -3.27 -21.88 9.01
C HIS A 11 -4.49 -21.89 9.95
N LEU A 12 -4.83 -20.75 10.55
CA LEU A 12 -5.97 -20.62 11.46
C LEU A 12 -7.30 -20.92 10.74
N ALA A 13 -7.45 -20.48 9.50
CA ALA A 13 -8.61 -20.82 8.69
C ALA A 13 -8.76 -22.33 8.49
N THR A 14 -7.64 -23.03 8.21
CA THR A 14 -7.66 -24.49 8.05
C THR A 14 -8.04 -25.24 9.35
N VAL A 15 -7.60 -24.71 10.49
CA VAL A 15 -7.85 -25.35 11.80
C VAL A 15 -9.26 -25.07 12.32
N PHE A 16 -9.73 -23.83 12.20
CA PHE A 16 -10.91 -23.36 12.92
C PHE A 16 -12.15 -23.15 12.05
N ASN A 17 -12.02 -22.86 10.75
CA ASN A 17 -13.19 -22.66 9.90
C ASN A 17 -13.96 -23.97 9.72
N LYS A 18 -15.28 -23.88 9.70
CA LYS A 18 -16.22 -24.98 9.50
C LYS A 18 -17.21 -24.63 8.40
N PRO A 19 -17.84 -25.58 7.73
CA PRO A 19 -18.90 -25.28 6.79
C PRO A 19 -19.97 -24.35 7.38
N GLY A 20 -20.13 -23.16 6.81
CA GLY A 20 -21.05 -22.12 7.27
C GLY A 20 -20.52 -21.24 8.42
N TYR A 21 -19.25 -21.40 8.84
CA TYR A 21 -18.62 -20.62 9.90
C TYR A 21 -17.19 -20.25 9.50
N ASP A 22 -17.03 -19.15 8.79
CA ASP A 22 -15.72 -18.63 8.33
C ASP A 22 -15.16 -17.63 9.35
N LEU A 23 -14.61 -18.17 10.45
CA LEU A 23 -14.06 -17.36 11.55
C LEU A 23 -12.78 -16.59 11.13
N PHE A 24 -11.94 -17.20 10.30
CA PHE A 24 -10.68 -16.62 9.81
C PHE A 24 -10.76 -16.43 8.30
N ASP A 25 -11.34 -15.30 7.85
CA ASP A 25 -11.48 -14.95 6.43
C ASP A 25 -10.95 -13.53 6.11
N HIS A 26 -10.19 -12.95 7.02
CA HIS A 26 -9.65 -11.59 6.84
C HIS A 26 -8.52 -11.53 5.82
N TYR A 27 -8.37 -10.38 5.18
CA TYR A 27 -7.24 -10.06 4.33
C TYR A 27 -6.06 -9.50 5.15
N VAL A 28 -4.85 -9.73 4.65
CA VAL A 28 -3.64 -9.11 5.14
C VAL A 28 -3.17 -8.13 4.07
N TYR A 29 -3.13 -6.85 4.43
CA TYR A 29 -2.63 -5.79 3.56
C TYR A 29 -1.23 -5.37 4.01
N ALA A 30 -0.36 -5.08 3.05
CA ALA A 30 0.93 -4.47 3.31
C ALA A 30 1.19 -3.35 2.30
N LEU A 31 1.68 -2.23 2.81
CA LEU A 31 2.17 -1.12 2.00
C LEU A 31 3.69 -1.24 1.87
N ALA A 32 4.19 -1.10 0.65
CA ALA A 32 5.61 -1.17 0.32
C ALA A 32 5.95 -0.06 -0.67
N GLY A 33 7.05 0.63 -0.49
CA GLY A 33 7.61 1.58 -1.45
C GLY A 33 8.75 0.97 -2.27
N ASP A 34 9.36 1.77 -3.15
CA ASP A 34 10.45 1.37 -4.02
C ASP A 34 11.61 0.74 -3.24
N GLY A 35 12.07 1.39 -2.15
CA GLY A 35 13.14 0.88 -1.30
C GLY A 35 12.81 -0.49 -0.68
N CYS A 36 11.55 -0.72 -0.31
CA CYS A 36 11.13 -2.03 0.21
C CYS A 36 11.30 -3.15 -0.83
N MET A 37 11.07 -2.83 -2.10
CA MET A 37 11.18 -3.80 -3.19
C MET A 37 12.62 -4.06 -3.64
N MET A 38 13.57 -3.20 -3.23
CA MET A 38 15.01 -3.39 -3.43
C MET A 38 15.62 -4.40 -2.44
N GLU A 39 15.00 -4.59 -1.27
CA GLU A 39 15.50 -5.48 -0.22
C GLU A 39 15.41 -6.96 -0.64
N GLY A 40 16.49 -7.73 -0.42
CA GLY A 40 16.54 -9.15 -0.76
C GLY A 40 15.45 -9.98 -0.09
N ILE A 41 15.14 -9.68 1.18
CA ILE A 41 14.09 -10.36 1.93
C ILE A 41 12.70 -10.20 1.30
N SER A 42 12.44 -9.12 0.56
CA SER A 42 11.18 -8.93 -0.17
C SER A 42 11.02 -10.00 -1.24
N SER A 43 12.06 -10.25 -2.04
CA SER A 43 12.05 -11.30 -3.06
C SER A 43 11.86 -12.69 -2.46
N GLU A 44 12.57 -13.00 -1.38
CA GLU A 44 12.46 -14.30 -0.70
C GLU A 44 11.06 -14.51 -0.12
N ALA A 45 10.53 -13.51 0.60
CA ALA A 45 9.21 -13.59 1.23
C ALA A 45 8.08 -13.66 0.20
N LEU A 46 8.14 -12.87 -0.89
CA LEU A 46 7.12 -12.89 -1.93
C LEU A 46 7.16 -14.19 -2.73
N SER A 47 8.35 -14.73 -3.04
CA SER A 47 8.46 -16.05 -3.65
C SER A 47 7.80 -17.15 -2.80
N LEU A 48 8.01 -17.13 -1.48
CA LEU A 48 7.33 -18.04 -0.56
C LEU A 48 5.80 -17.84 -0.58
N ALA A 49 5.33 -16.59 -0.56
CA ALA A 49 3.91 -16.27 -0.58
C ALA A 49 3.20 -16.79 -1.85
N GLY A 50 3.86 -16.67 -3.01
CA GLY A 50 3.37 -17.21 -4.27
C GLY A 50 3.32 -18.74 -4.26
N THR A 51 4.39 -19.38 -3.77
CA THR A 51 4.47 -20.84 -3.63
C THR A 51 3.33 -21.38 -2.75
N LEU A 52 3.05 -20.72 -1.62
CA LEU A 52 1.98 -21.08 -0.69
C LEU A 52 0.59 -20.61 -1.14
N LYS A 53 0.50 -19.87 -2.24
CA LYS A 53 -0.77 -19.33 -2.79
C LYS A 53 -1.58 -18.57 -1.73
N LEU A 54 -0.94 -17.67 -1.00
CA LEU A 54 -1.56 -16.92 0.11
C LEU A 54 -2.59 -15.92 -0.41
N GLU A 55 -3.78 -16.40 -0.77
CA GLU A 55 -4.81 -15.64 -1.47
C GLU A 55 -5.39 -14.46 -0.67
N LYS A 56 -5.20 -14.42 0.64
CA LYS A 56 -5.63 -13.29 1.48
C LYS A 56 -4.57 -12.21 1.62
N LEU A 57 -3.38 -12.38 1.01
CA LEU A 57 -2.33 -11.36 0.98
C LEU A 57 -2.52 -10.40 -0.19
N ILE A 58 -2.57 -9.11 0.12
CA ILE A 58 -2.61 -8.01 -0.86
C ILE A 58 -1.48 -7.03 -0.52
N ILE A 59 -0.54 -6.88 -1.44
CA ILE A 59 0.54 -5.89 -1.34
C ILE A 59 0.14 -4.67 -2.15
N LEU A 60 0.20 -3.49 -1.54
CA LEU A 60 0.05 -2.19 -2.17
C LEU A 60 1.44 -1.61 -2.37
N TYR A 61 1.85 -1.43 -3.60
CA TYR A 61 3.17 -0.91 -3.92
C TYR A 61 3.06 0.54 -4.36
N ASP A 62 3.57 1.43 -3.52
CA ASP A 62 3.72 2.85 -3.79
C ASP A 62 4.90 3.05 -4.74
N SER A 63 4.59 3.14 -6.03
CA SER A 63 5.55 3.25 -7.13
C SER A 63 5.72 4.72 -7.51
N ASN A 64 6.62 5.42 -6.83
CA ASN A 64 6.88 6.85 -7.04
C ASN A 64 8.26 7.14 -7.65
N ASN A 65 9.05 6.10 -7.89
CA ASN A 65 10.39 6.16 -8.49
C ASN A 65 11.41 7.01 -7.69
N ILE A 66 11.19 7.19 -6.39
CA ILE A 66 12.08 7.97 -5.52
C ILE A 66 12.56 7.09 -4.35
N SER A 67 13.84 7.20 -4.04
CA SER A 67 14.46 6.66 -2.85
C SER A 67 15.13 7.80 -2.06
N ILE A 68 15.80 7.47 -0.95
CA ILE A 68 16.43 8.46 -0.04
C ILE A 68 17.37 9.43 -0.78
N GLU A 69 18.15 8.92 -1.74
CA GLU A 69 19.22 9.68 -2.42
C GLU A 69 18.83 10.16 -3.83
N GLY A 70 17.59 9.97 -4.25
CA GLY A 70 17.12 10.42 -5.55
C GLY A 70 16.28 9.41 -6.31
N ASN A 71 16.22 9.58 -7.64
CA ASN A 71 15.42 8.75 -8.51
C ASN A 71 15.98 7.32 -8.60
N THR A 72 15.07 6.33 -8.58
CA THR A 72 15.41 4.90 -8.62
C THR A 72 16.10 4.47 -9.91
N ASN A 73 15.98 5.22 -11.01
CA ASN A 73 16.56 4.89 -12.31
C ASN A 73 18.10 4.72 -12.30
N ILE A 74 18.77 5.17 -11.25
CA ILE A 74 20.22 5.05 -11.06
C ILE A 74 20.60 3.62 -10.63
N THR A 75 19.74 2.95 -9.84
CA THR A 75 20.08 1.69 -9.17
C THR A 75 19.02 0.61 -9.27
N PHE A 76 17.81 0.93 -9.72
CA PHE A 76 16.66 0.04 -9.68
C PHE A 76 15.77 0.24 -10.91
N THR A 77 16.12 -0.44 -12.00
CA THR A 77 15.50 -0.24 -13.33
C THR A 77 14.66 -1.43 -13.80
N GLU A 78 14.43 -2.39 -12.93
CA GLU A 78 13.60 -3.55 -13.23
C GLU A 78 12.11 -3.21 -13.26
N ASN A 79 11.32 -4.06 -13.93
CA ASN A 79 9.87 -4.07 -13.78
C ASN A 79 9.49 -4.90 -12.54
N VAL A 80 9.15 -4.23 -11.44
CA VAL A 80 8.81 -4.87 -10.17
C VAL A 80 7.56 -5.75 -10.32
N SER A 81 6.52 -5.28 -11.02
CA SER A 81 5.30 -6.04 -11.24
C SER A 81 5.55 -7.34 -12.01
N ASP A 82 6.42 -7.33 -13.02
CA ASP A 82 6.79 -8.55 -13.77
C ASP A 82 7.58 -9.52 -12.88
N ARG A 83 8.50 -9.02 -12.05
CA ARG A 83 9.22 -9.87 -11.09
C ARG A 83 8.26 -10.54 -10.11
N VAL A 84 7.34 -9.79 -9.53
CA VAL A 84 6.37 -10.30 -8.56
C VAL A 84 5.38 -11.27 -9.23
N LYS A 85 4.99 -11.00 -10.47
CA LYS A 85 4.19 -11.93 -11.29
C LYS A 85 4.90 -13.27 -11.50
N ALA A 86 6.22 -13.25 -11.71
CA ALA A 86 7.01 -14.47 -11.83
C ALA A 86 7.04 -15.29 -10.53
N PHE A 87 6.86 -14.68 -9.35
CA PHE A 87 6.69 -15.38 -8.08
C PHE A 87 5.30 -16.04 -7.92
N GLY A 88 4.36 -15.80 -8.84
CA GLY A 88 3.02 -16.41 -8.80
C GLY A 88 1.92 -15.49 -8.25
N PHE A 89 2.19 -14.20 -8.11
CA PHE A 89 1.16 -13.22 -7.78
C PHE A 89 0.26 -12.88 -8.97
N GLU A 90 -0.94 -12.45 -8.70
CA GLU A 90 -1.69 -11.63 -9.65
C GLU A 90 -1.31 -10.17 -9.46
N THR A 91 -1.00 -9.47 -10.55
CA THR A 91 -0.58 -8.07 -10.54
C THR A 91 -1.66 -7.18 -11.15
N LEU A 92 -1.95 -6.07 -10.49
CA LEU A 92 -2.85 -5.01 -10.93
C LEU A 92 -2.08 -3.70 -10.95
N THR A 93 -2.49 -2.74 -11.77
CA THR A 93 -1.90 -1.41 -11.82
C THR A 93 -2.99 -0.36 -11.65
N VAL A 94 -2.70 0.65 -10.85
CA VAL A 94 -3.44 1.89 -10.69
C VAL A 94 -2.55 2.98 -11.27
N GLU A 95 -3.00 3.63 -12.33
CA GLU A 95 -2.19 4.62 -13.05
C GLU A 95 -2.16 5.98 -12.36
N ASP A 96 -3.17 6.28 -11.55
CA ASP A 96 -3.27 7.51 -10.76
C ASP A 96 -3.66 7.18 -9.31
N GLY A 97 -2.68 7.19 -8.42
CA GLY A 97 -2.87 6.93 -6.98
C GLY A 97 -3.67 8.03 -6.25
N ASP A 98 -3.86 9.20 -6.85
CA ASP A 98 -4.72 10.27 -6.33
C ASP A 98 -6.20 10.06 -6.71
N ASN A 99 -6.47 9.15 -7.66
CA ASN A 99 -7.82 8.74 -8.04
C ASN A 99 -8.32 7.63 -7.11
N LEU A 100 -9.04 8.00 -6.05
CA LEU A 100 -9.55 7.05 -5.06
C LEU A 100 -10.50 6.00 -5.66
N ASP A 101 -11.26 6.34 -6.70
CA ASP A 101 -12.16 5.39 -7.36
C ASP A 101 -11.37 4.30 -8.08
N GLU A 102 -10.24 4.64 -8.72
CA GLU A 102 -9.35 3.68 -9.37
C GLU A 102 -8.68 2.76 -8.34
N VAL A 103 -8.20 3.32 -7.23
CA VAL A 103 -7.62 2.55 -6.12
C VAL A 103 -8.67 1.58 -5.53
N LEU A 104 -9.89 2.05 -5.28
CA LEU A 104 -10.97 1.23 -4.74
C LEU A 104 -11.35 0.11 -5.71
N ALA A 105 -11.47 0.42 -7.01
CA ALA A 105 -11.79 -0.59 -8.03
C ALA A 105 -10.71 -1.70 -8.10
N ALA A 106 -9.43 -1.33 -7.99
CA ALA A 106 -8.33 -2.28 -7.96
C ALA A 106 -8.37 -3.17 -6.70
N LEU A 107 -8.68 -2.59 -5.53
CA LEU A 107 -8.84 -3.33 -4.28
C LEU A 107 -10.01 -4.32 -4.35
N GLU A 108 -11.17 -3.90 -4.84
CA GLU A 108 -12.33 -4.78 -4.98
C GLU A 108 -12.05 -5.90 -6.00
N LYS A 109 -11.41 -5.58 -7.12
CA LYS A 109 -10.96 -6.59 -8.08
C LYS A 109 -9.99 -7.60 -7.45
N ALA A 110 -9.03 -7.13 -6.65
CA ALA A 110 -8.08 -8.01 -5.96
C ALA A 110 -8.77 -9.03 -5.05
N LYS A 111 -9.85 -8.64 -4.37
CA LYS A 111 -10.64 -9.54 -3.50
C LYS A 111 -11.36 -10.65 -4.28
N THR A 112 -11.68 -10.46 -5.56
CA THR A 112 -12.32 -11.47 -6.40
C THR A 112 -11.36 -12.57 -6.87
N ILE A 113 -10.05 -12.32 -6.86
CA ILE A 113 -9.02 -13.23 -7.36
C ILE A 113 -8.76 -14.32 -6.31
N LYS A 114 -8.82 -15.58 -6.71
CA LYS A 114 -8.63 -16.74 -5.85
C LYS A 114 -7.35 -17.49 -6.16
N GLY A 115 -6.82 -18.18 -5.16
CA GLY A 115 -5.68 -19.08 -5.29
C GLY A 115 -4.33 -18.41 -5.55
N LYS A 116 -4.26 -17.09 -5.44
CA LYS A 116 -3.00 -16.32 -5.62
C LYS A 116 -2.94 -15.13 -4.66
N PRO A 117 -1.78 -14.76 -4.13
CA PRO A 117 -1.57 -13.45 -3.52
C PRO A 117 -1.67 -12.34 -4.60
N LYS A 118 -1.94 -11.11 -4.20
CA LYS A 118 -2.14 -9.98 -5.09
C LYS A 118 -1.13 -8.88 -4.81
N PHE A 119 -0.74 -8.23 -5.89
CA PHE A 119 0.17 -7.10 -5.89
C PHE A 119 -0.45 -5.97 -6.71
N ILE A 120 -0.68 -4.82 -6.10
CA ILE A 120 -1.26 -3.66 -6.75
C ILE A 120 -0.17 -2.59 -6.80
N GLU A 121 0.36 -2.35 -7.99
CA GLU A 121 1.24 -1.23 -8.26
C GLU A 121 0.40 0.04 -8.38
N ILE A 122 0.66 1.01 -7.50
CA ILE A 122 -0.04 2.29 -7.46
C ILE A 122 0.97 3.38 -7.80
N LYS A 123 0.81 4.02 -8.94
CA LYS A 123 1.68 5.12 -9.36
C LYS A 123 1.32 6.38 -8.59
N THR A 124 2.28 6.93 -7.90
CA THR A 124 2.12 8.13 -7.08
C THR A 124 3.22 9.14 -7.34
N THR A 125 3.05 10.33 -6.82
CA THR A 125 4.08 11.36 -6.79
C THR A 125 4.40 11.70 -5.35
N ILE A 126 5.65 11.46 -4.92
CA ILE A 126 6.06 11.77 -3.56
C ILE A 126 5.92 13.28 -3.28
N GLY A 127 5.44 13.63 -2.08
CA GLY A 127 5.25 15.02 -1.68
C GLY A 127 4.23 15.78 -2.53
N LYS A 128 3.25 15.08 -3.09
CA LYS A 128 2.19 15.62 -3.95
C LYS A 128 1.65 16.94 -3.42
N ASP A 129 1.45 17.90 -4.34
CA ASP A 129 0.96 19.25 -4.08
C ASP A 129 1.88 20.15 -3.25
N SER A 130 2.94 19.62 -2.65
CA SER A 130 3.92 20.45 -1.93
C SER A 130 4.83 21.20 -2.91
N PRO A 131 5.51 22.28 -2.49
CA PRO A 131 6.51 22.97 -3.31
C PRO A 131 7.68 22.08 -3.77
N ASN A 132 7.92 20.96 -3.08
CA ASN A 132 8.99 20.00 -3.38
C ASN A 132 8.43 18.68 -3.95
N GLU A 133 7.28 18.73 -4.60
CA GLU A 133 6.65 17.57 -5.23
C GLU A 133 7.62 16.83 -6.16
N GLY A 134 7.66 15.50 -6.08
CA GLY A 134 8.52 14.65 -6.90
C GLY A 134 10.00 14.64 -6.52
N SER A 135 10.40 15.36 -5.46
CA SER A 135 11.78 15.44 -5.01
C SER A 135 12.08 14.46 -3.88
N GLU A 136 13.30 13.89 -3.89
CA GLU A 136 13.85 13.10 -2.80
C GLU A 136 13.90 13.86 -1.47
N SER A 137 13.92 15.20 -1.52
CA SER A 137 13.89 16.04 -0.32
C SER A 137 12.61 15.87 0.52
N THR A 138 11.56 15.26 -0.05
CA THR A 138 10.33 14.93 0.67
C THR A 138 10.32 13.51 1.24
N HIS A 139 11.33 12.69 0.95
CA HIS A 139 11.34 11.28 1.33
C HIS A 139 11.53 11.02 2.83
N GLY A 140 12.13 11.87 3.57
CA GLY A 140 12.36 11.60 5.00
C GLY A 140 12.71 12.85 5.79
N ALA A 141 12.64 14.01 5.14
CA ALA A 141 12.88 15.31 5.76
C ALA A 141 11.55 16.06 5.98
N PRO A 142 11.43 16.86 7.05
CA PRO A 142 10.29 17.74 7.22
C PRO A 142 10.19 18.74 6.06
N LEU A 143 8.97 19.01 5.60
CA LEU A 143 8.73 20.01 4.54
C LEU A 143 9.16 21.43 4.97
N GLY A 144 9.17 21.72 6.28
CA GLY A 144 9.38 23.04 6.84
C GLY A 144 8.10 23.88 6.90
N ALA A 145 8.09 24.87 7.80
CA ALA A 145 6.87 25.63 8.12
C ALA A 145 6.28 26.36 6.91
N ASP A 146 7.12 26.98 6.09
CA ASP A 146 6.65 27.74 4.92
C ASP A 146 6.03 26.84 3.85
N ASN A 147 6.64 25.68 3.59
CA ASN A 147 6.12 24.71 2.64
C ASN A 147 4.83 24.05 3.13
N ILE A 148 4.72 23.77 4.44
CA ILE A 148 3.47 23.26 5.04
C ILE A 148 2.36 24.29 4.90
N LYS A 149 2.66 25.57 5.14
CA LYS A 149 1.69 26.65 4.96
C LYS A 149 1.20 26.71 3.50
N ALA A 150 2.13 26.72 2.55
CA ALA A 150 1.79 26.73 1.12
C ALA A 150 0.97 25.52 0.70
N LEU A 151 1.31 24.33 1.19
CA LEU A 151 0.56 23.10 0.91
C LEU A 151 -0.88 23.18 1.47
N LYS A 152 -1.04 23.62 2.73
CA LYS A 152 -2.37 23.81 3.32
C LYS A 152 -3.20 24.84 2.56
N GLU A 153 -2.62 25.95 2.12
CA GLU A 153 -3.28 26.95 1.29
C GLU A 153 -3.74 26.35 -0.05
N LYS A 154 -2.87 25.60 -0.73
CA LYS A 154 -3.20 24.95 -2.00
C LYS A 154 -4.35 23.95 -1.86
N LEU A 155 -4.37 23.19 -0.77
CA LEU A 155 -5.39 22.18 -0.48
C LEU A 155 -6.66 22.76 0.17
N GLY A 156 -6.71 24.05 0.45
CA GLY A 156 -7.85 24.70 1.12
C GLY A 156 -8.03 24.26 2.58
N LEU A 157 -6.96 23.79 3.23
CA LEU A 157 -6.98 23.33 4.61
C LEU A 157 -6.73 24.48 5.60
N PRO A 158 -7.33 24.45 6.80
CA PRO A 158 -7.00 25.39 7.87
C PRO A 158 -5.53 25.37 8.24
N GLN A 159 -4.98 26.52 8.62
CA GLN A 159 -3.57 26.64 9.04
C GLN A 159 -3.33 26.12 10.47
N GLU A 160 -4.37 25.80 11.21
CA GLU A 160 -4.29 25.22 12.55
C GLU A 160 -3.46 23.93 12.56
N GLU A 161 -2.62 23.78 13.59
CA GLU A 161 -1.86 22.54 13.79
C GLU A 161 -2.78 21.41 14.27
N PHE A 162 -2.57 20.21 13.77
CA PHE A 162 -3.34 19.00 14.11
C PHE A 162 -4.87 19.13 13.90
N TYR A 163 -5.28 20.03 13.00
CA TYR A 163 -6.68 20.18 12.66
C TYR A 163 -7.28 18.88 12.11
N VAL A 164 -8.40 18.47 12.68
CA VAL A 164 -9.23 17.38 12.18
C VAL A 164 -10.67 17.90 12.09
N PRO A 165 -11.34 17.79 10.94
CA PRO A 165 -12.74 18.20 10.78
C PRO A 165 -13.68 17.49 11.76
N GLU A 166 -14.72 18.20 12.23
CA GLU A 166 -15.67 17.67 13.24
C GLU A 166 -16.43 16.44 12.71
N ASP A 167 -16.78 16.42 11.42
CA ASP A 167 -17.45 15.30 10.77
C ASP A 167 -16.62 14.01 10.78
N VAL A 168 -15.29 14.10 10.80
CA VAL A 168 -14.40 12.94 10.98
C VAL A 168 -14.52 12.38 12.39
N TYR A 169 -14.59 13.24 13.41
CA TYR A 169 -14.82 12.79 14.78
C TYR A 169 -16.19 12.14 14.94
N ASP A 170 -17.23 12.71 14.35
CA ASP A 170 -18.59 12.15 14.36
C ASP A 170 -18.63 10.78 13.67
N TYR A 171 -18.02 10.67 12.49
CA TYR A 171 -17.92 9.40 11.75
C TYR A 171 -17.23 8.31 12.56
N LEU A 172 -16.09 8.62 13.17
CA LEU A 172 -15.33 7.65 13.98
C LEU A 172 -16.04 7.31 15.29
N ALA A 173 -16.81 8.26 15.89
CA ALA A 173 -17.58 8.01 17.10
C ALA A 173 -18.72 7.01 16.86
N LEU A 174 -19.35 7.03 15.68
CA LEU A 174 -20.39 6.06 15.30
C LEU A 174 -19.87 4.62 15.23
N HIS A 175 -18.58 4.43 15.00
CA HIS A 175 -17.95 3.12 14.84
C HIS A 175 -17.23 2.60 16.09
N LYS A 176 -17.30 3.34 17.21
CA LYS A 176 -16.70 2.92 18.50
C LYS A 176 -17.44 1.76 19.18
N ASN A 177 -18.65 1.44 18.75
CA ASN A 177 -19.53 0.47 19.40
C ASN A 177 -19.80 -0.78 18.55
N VAL A 178 -18.91 -1.11 17.60
CA VAL A 178 -18.99 -2.33 16.78
C VAL A 178 -17.97 -3.35 17.25
#